data_a3e9ecea47fae7595180c685ff194012
#
_entry.id   a3e9ecea47fae7595180c685ff194012
#
_cell.length_a   1.000
_cell.length_b   1.000
_cell.length_c   1.000
_cell.angle_alpha   90.00
_cell.angle_beta   90.00
_cell.angle_gamma   90.00
#
_symmetry.space_group_name_H-M   'P 1'
#
loop_
_entity.id
_entity.type
_entity.pdbx_description
1 polymer ?
#
loop_
_entity_poly.entity_id
_entity_poly.type
_entity_poly.pdbx_seq_one_letter_code
_entity_poly.pdbx_strand_id
1 'polypeptide(L)'
;LSALTHKWGYSARSISNGYASIKSALNNPEIEAHIRLDSISVNDIKVPPQEITSNWDFEANRARVIIRDRSSLDTVIRGYYQPQGTRYFAEARMQDVKLSLISPFLKDILSDIEGDVDVIAQVRGQGRNAVLSGAARADSTGATVDYTKVRYTAPYAELAIENNHFIARDV
;
A
#
# COMPACT_ATOMS: atom_id res chain seq x y z
N LEU A 1 6.82 1.16 14.66
CA LEU A 1 5.71 1.36 13.69
C LEU A 1 4.51 2.11 14.29
N SER A 2 4.20 1.93 15.59
CA SER A 2 3.03 2.56 16.24
C SER A 2 3.01 4.10 16.22
N ALA A 3 4.18 4.77 16.23
CA ALA A 3 4.24 6.24 16.27
C ALA A 3 3.85 6.93 14.94
N LEU A 4 4.02 6.25 13.81
CA LEU A 4 3.66 6.78 12.49
C LEU A 4 2.16 6.59 12.19
N THR A 5 1.56 5.51 12.70
CA THR A 5 0.16 5.18 12.45
C THR A 5 -0.81 6.08 13.20
N HIS A 6 -0.48 6.53 14.40
CA HIS A 6 -1.33 7.44 15.18
C HIS A 6 -1.56 8.81 14.52
N LYS A 7 -0.57 9.32 13.78
CA LYS A 7 -0.67 10.63 13.11
C LYS A 7 -1.69 10.63 11.97
N TRP A 8 -1.99 9.46 11.40
CA TRP A 8 -2.88 9.28 10.25
C TRP A 8 -4.22 8.63 10.62
N GLY A 9 -4.50 8.45 11.91
CA GLY A 9 -5.74 7.80 12.37
C GLY A 9 -5.75 6.28 12.19
N TYR A 10 -4.59 5.65 11.94
CA TYR A 10 -4.48 4.20 11.85
C TYR A 10 -4.00 3.57 13.15
N SER A 11 -4.59 2.43 13.49
CA SER A 11 -4.09 1.50 14.49
C SER A 11 -3.66 0.23 13.78
N ALA A 12 -2.37 -0.05 13.75
CA ALA A 12 -1.84 -1.27 13.15
C ALA A 12 -1.23 -2.17 14.22
N ARG A 13 -1.58 -3.45 14.20
CA ARG A 13 -1.01 -4.49 15.06
C ARG A 13 -0.51 -5.63 14.18
N SER A 14 0.66 -6.16 14.47
CA SER A 14 1.18 -7.34 13.79
C SER A 14 2.07 -8.17 14.72
N ILE A 15 2.08 -9.48 14.46
CA ILE A 15 3.12 -10.37 14.95
C ILE A 15 4.14 -10.50 13.84
N SER A 16 5.38 -10.18 14.12
CA SER A 16 6.44 -10.17 13.12
C SER A 16 7.66 -10.97 13.57
N ASN A 17 8.29 -11.62 12.61
CA ASN A 17 9.56 -12.32 12.76
C ASN A 17 10.44 -11.97 11.55
N GLY A 18 11.75 -11.86 11.73
CA GLY A 18 12.60 -11.52 10.61
C GLY A 18 14.09 -11.56 10.94
N TYR A 19 14.88 -11.45 9.89
CA TYR A 19 16.33 -11.35 9.98
C TYR A 19 16.88 -10.36 8.95
N ALA A 20 18.08 -9.86 9.21
CA ALA A 20 18.89 -9.15 8.23
C ALA A 20 20.24 -9.83 8.14
N SER A 21 20.79 -9.93 6.95
CA SER A 21 22.11 -10.56 6.70
C SER A 21 22.96 -9.69 5.80
N ILE A 22 24.28 -9.73 6.05
CA ILE A 22 25.30 -9.16 5.18
C ILE A 22 26.25 -10.30 4.83
N LYS A 23 26.37 -10.61 3.55
CA LYS A 23 27.27 -11.62 3.01
C LYS A 23 28.38 -10.95 2.21
N SER A 24 29.54 -11.61 2.08
CA SER A 24 30.68 -11.17 1.25
C SER A 24 31.09 -9.71 1.52
N ALA A 25 31.17 -9.31 2.79
CA ALA A 25 31.35 -7.91 3.21
C ALA A 25 32.58 -7.20 2.59
N LEU A 26 33.60 -7.93 2.16
CA LEU A 26 34.83 -7.38 1.59
C LEU A 26 34.87 -7.40 0.06
N ASN A 27 34.20 -8.37 -0.57
CA ASN A 27 34.20 -8.55 -2.01
C ASN A 27 32.76 -8.74 -2.49
N ASN A 28 32.17 -7.72 -3.08
CA ASN A 28 30.81 -7.73 -3.61
C ASN A 28 29.76 -8.00 -2.51
N PRO A 29 29.54 -7.08 -1.57
CA PRO A 29 28.67 -7.29 -0.44
C PRO A 29 27.20 -7.48 -0.88
N GLU A 30 26.51 -8.39 -0.20
CA GLU A 30 25.08 -8.60 -0.34
C GLU A 30 24.41 -8.25 0.97
N ILE A 31 23.44 -7.34 0.92
CA ILE A 31 22.61 -6.97 2.09
C ILE A 31 21.20 -7.38 1.80
N GLU A 32 20.66 -8.23 2.66
CA GLU A 32 19.28 -8.70 2.60
C GLU A 32 18.60 -8.50 3.94
N ALA A 33 17.31 -8.16 3.90
CA ALA A 33 16.42 -8.22 5.05
C ALA A 33 15.15 -8.98 4.67
N HIS A 34 14.68 -9.79 5.59
CA HIS A 34 13.49 -10.60 5.43
C HIS A 34 12.63 -10.50 6.68
N ILE A 35 11.38 -10.10 6.52
CA ILE A 35 10.41 -9.90 7.60
C ILE A 35 9.15 -10.64 7.24
N ARG A 36 8.65 -11.47 8.15
CA ARG A 36 7.35 -12.13 8.06
C ARG A 36 6.38 -11.46 9.02
N LEU A 37 5.23 -11.11 8.49
CA LEU A 37 4.12 -10.57 9.25
C LEU A 37 3.01 -11.64 9.27
N ASP A 38 2.88 -12.33 10.40
CA ASP A 38 2.00 -13.50 10.50
C ASP A 38 0.54 -13.14 10.83
N SER A 39 0.36 -12.06 11.57
CA SER A 39 -0.96 -11.55 11.92
C SER A 39 -0.95 -10.04 11.82
N ILE A 40 -1.71 -9.53 10.87
CA ILE A 40 -1.80 -8.09 10.63
C ILE A 40 -3.24 -7.68 10.82
N SER A 41 -3.47 -6.62 11.59
CA SER A 41 -4.74 -5.90 11.60
C SER A 41 -4.50 -4.41 11.50
N VAL A 42 -5.32 -3.75 10.71
CA VAL A 42 -5.33 -2.30 10.53
C VAL A 42 -6.74 -1.83 10.85
N ASN A 43 -6.89 -1.01 11.90
CA ASN A 43 -8.20 -0.58 12.42
C ASN A 43 -9.16 -1.77 12.67
N ASP A 44 -8.62 -2.84 13.28
CA ASP A 44 -9.30 -4.10 13.56
C ASP A 44 -9.71 -4.93 12.31
N ILE A 45 -9.44 -4.45 11.12
CA ILE A 45 -9.62 -5.22 9.87
C ILE A 45 -8.40 -6.13 9.69
N LYS A 46 -8.67 -7.42 9.54
CA LYS A 46 -7.61 -8.41 9.28
C LYS A 46 -7.08 -8.27 7.86
N VAL A 47 -5.77 -8.21 7.74
CA VAL A 47 -5.05 -8.21 6.46
C VAL A 47 -4.35 -9.56 6.32
N PRO A 48 -4.29 -10.16 5.13
CA PRO A 48 -3.56 -11.39 4.90
C PRO A 48 -2.11 -11.31 5.39
N PRO A 49 -1.50 -12.43 5.82
CA PRO A 49 -0.12 -12.45 6.26
C PRO A 49 0.82 -12.06 5.12
N GLN A 50 1.80 -11.24 5.41
CA GLN A 50 2.72 -10.66 4.42
C GLN A 50 4.16 -11.10 4.64
N GLU A 51 4.91 -11.14 3.56
CA GLU A 51 6.35 -11.33 3.57
C GLU A 51 7.02 -10.12 2.91
N ILE A 52 7.94 -9.50 3.63
CA ILE A 52 8.71 -8.36 3.14
C ILE A 52 10.14 -8.81 2.92
N THR A 53 10.63 -8.69 1.70
CA THR A 53 12.03 -8.89 1.37
C THR A 53 12.63 -7.59 0.87
N SER A 54 13.83 -7.28 1.33
CA SER A 54 14.59 -6.13 0.88
C SER A 54 16.03 -6.52 0.60
N ASN A 55 16.60 -6.03 -0.49
CA ASN A 55 18.00 -6.21 -0.82
C ASN A 55 18.62 -4.90 -1.33
N TRP A 56 19.92 -4.75 -1.09
CA TRP A 56 20.69 -3.65 -1.64
C TRP A 56 21.38 -4.09 -2.94
N ASP A 57 21.09 -3.36 -4.03
CA ASP A 57 21.72 -3.52 -5.33
C ASP A 57 22.89 -2.52 -5.41
N PHE A 58 24.11 -3.01 -5.25
CA PHE A 58 25.31 -2.16 -5.21
C PHE A 58 25.67 -1.56 -6.58
N GLU A 59 25.40 -2.26 -7.68
CA GLU A 59 25.64 -1.73 -9.03
C GLU A 59 24.74 -0.54 -9.34
N ALA A 60 23.47 -0.69 -9.06
CA ALA A 60 22.48 0.37 -9.25
C ALA A 60 22.40 1.35 -8.06
N ASN A 61 23.15 1.10 -6.98
CA ASN A 61 23.15 1.86 -5.73
C ASN A 61 21.73 2.15 -5.23
N ARG A 62 20.94 1.09 -5.03
CA ARG A 62 19.53 1.20 -4.63
C ARG A 62 19.09 0.08 -3.71
N ALA A 63 18.21 0.39 -2.78
CA ALA A 63 17.45 -0.58 -2.02
C ALA A 63 16.24 -1.03 -2.83
N ARG A 64 16.02 -2.33 -2.96
CA ARG A 64 14.79 -2.92 -3.52
C ARG A 64 13.94 -3.48 -2.39
N VAL A 65 12.64 -3.36 -2.51
CA VAL A 65 11.67 -3.91 -1.56
C VAL A 65 10.60 -4.65 -2.34
N ILE A 66 10.26 -5.83 -1.86
CA ILE A 66 9.14 -6.62 -2.38
C ILE A 66 8.30 -7.06 -1.19
N ILE A 67 6.99 -6.85 -1.29
CA ILE A 67 6.01 -7.35 -0.33
C ILE A 67 5.14 -8.37 -1.06
N ARG A 68 5.01 -9.56 -0.51
CA ARG A 68 4.17 -10.64 -1.02
C ARG A 68 3.10 -11.01 -0.03
N ASP A 69 1.93 -11.34 -0.54
CA ASP A 69 0.93 -12.08 0.22
C ASP A 69 1.43 -13.51 0.41
N ARG A 70 1.47 -14.00 1.65
CA ARG A 70 1.95 -15.35 1.96
C ARG A 70 0.92 -16.43 1.66
N SER A 71 -0.34 -16.06 1.49
CA SER A 71 -1.42 -17.00 1.19
C SER A 71 -1.48 -17.32 -0.31
N SER A 72 -1.40 -16.28 -1.15
CA SER A 72 -1.43 -16.42 -2.62
C SER A 72 -0.04 -16.46 -3.27
N LEU A 73 1.00 -16.03 -2.56
CA LEU A 73 2.37 -15.80 -3.04
C LEU A 73 2.47 -14.66 -4.07
N ASP A 74 1.42 -13.90 -4.27
CA ASP A 74 1.40 -12.78 -5.19
C ASP A 74 2.24 -11.61 -4.67
N THR A 75 2.83 -10.87 -5.59
CA THR A 75 3.53 -9.62 -5.26
C THR A 75 2.50 -8.51 -5.09
N VAL A 76 2.32 -8.08 -3.86
CA VAL A 76 1.40 -6.99 -3.50
C VAL A 76 2.03 -5.63 -3.74
N ILE A 77 3.30 -5.46 -3.35
CA ILE A 77 4.05 -4.23 -3.56
C ILE A 77 5.46 -4.57 -4.01
N ARG A 78 5.98 -3.83 -4.97
CA ARG A 78 7.41 -3.83 -5.33
C ARG A 78 7.90 -2.41 -5.54
N GLY A 79 9.14 -2.16 -5.20
CA GLY A 79 9.70 -0.83 -5.37
C GLY A 79 11.20 -0.77 -5.14
N TYR A 80 11.74 0.42 -5.34
CA TYR A 80 13.11 0.73 -4.99
C TYR A 80 13.26 2.17 -4.50
N TYR A 81 14.32 2.38 -3.74
CA TYR A 81 14.80 3.69 -3.35
C TYR A 81 16.29 3.82 -3.69
N GLN A 82 16.64 4.86 -4.41
CA GLN A 82 18.00 5.21 -4.79
C GLN A 82 18.42 6.50 -4.07
N PRO A 83 19.33 6.44 -3.07
CA PRO A 83 19.75 7.60 -2.30
C PRO A 83 20.39 8.70 -3.15
N GLN A 84 21.22 8.31 -4.11
CA GLN A 84 21.79 9.27 -5.08
C GLN A 84 20.68 9.84 -5.96
N GLY A 85 20.44 11.14 -5.81
CA GLY A 85 19.36 11.83 -6.51
C GLY A 85 17.98 11.60 -5.89
N THR A 86 17.88 10.91 -4.74
CA THR A 86 16.63 10.68 -3.98
C THR A 86 15.48 10.15 -4.84
N ARG A 87 15.79 9.25 -5.79
CA ARG A 87 14.81 8.66 -6.70
C ARG A 87 14.10 7.47 -6.03
N TYR A 88 12.84 7.34 -6.31
CA TYR A 88 12.04 6.20 -5.83
C TYR A 88 10.98 5.78 -6.83
N PHE A 89 10.62 4.53 -6.73
CA PHE A 89 9.51 3.92 -7.45
C PHE A 89 8.85 2.89 -6.52
N ALA A 90 7.54 2.84 -6.54
CA ALA A 90 6.78 1.74 -5.97
C ALA A 90 5.56 1.45 -6.85
N GLU A 91 5.25 0.18 -7.00
CA GLU A 91 4.06 -0.34 -7.66
C GLU A 91 3.33 -1.23 -6.67
N ALA A 92 2.02 -1.06 -6.57
CA ALA A 92 1.14 -1.88 -5.76
C ALA A 92 0.07 -2.53 -6.65
N ARG A 93 -0.20 -3.81 -6.39
CA ARG A 93 -1.35 -4.55 -6.94
C ARG A 93 -2.03 -5.24 -5.79
N MET A 94 -3.24 -4.88 -5.53
CA MET A 94 -4.01 -5.41 -4.41
C MET A 94 -5.41 -5.76 -4.90
N GLN A 95 -5.91 -6.91 -4.48
CA GLN A 95 -7.25 -7.39 -4.79
C GLN A 95 -8.05 -7.52 -3.50
N ASP A 96 -9.35 -7.36 -3.60
CA ASP A 96 -10.30 -7.51 -2.50
C ASP A 96 -9.95 -6.67 -1.26
N VAL A 97 -9.40 -5.47 -1.47
CA VAL A 97 -9.06 -4.56 -0.38
C VAL A 97 -10.33 -3.94 0.18
N LYS A 98 -10.56 -4.10 1.47
CA LYS A 98 -11.72 -3.49 2.13
C LYS A 98 -11.67 -1.96 2.05
N LEU A 99 -12.68 -1.36 1.43
CA LEU A 99 -12.79 0.10 1.33
C LEU A 99 -12.83 0.78 2.70
N SER A 100 -13.32 0.09 3.72
CA SER A 100 -13.29 0.59 5.10
C SER A 100 -11.87 0.89 5.63
N LEU A 101 -10.81 0.36 5.01
CA LEU A 101 -9.42 0.72 5.35
C LEU A 101 -9.07 2.19 5.04
N ILE A 102 -9.78 2.82 4.12
CA ILE A 102 -9.58 4.24 3.82
C ILE A 102 -10.46 5.19 4.62
N SER A 103 -11.38 4.65 5.45
CA SER A 103 -12.31 5.44 6.26
C SER A 103 -11.65 6.53 7.13
N PRO A 104 -10.43 6.36 7.70
CA PRO A 104 -9.79 7.42 8.46
C PRO A 104 -9.49 8.70 7.67
N PHE A 105 -9.28 8.58 6.34
CA PHE A 105 -9.06 9.74 5.48
C PHE A 105 -10.34 10.45 5.07
N LEU A 106 -11.48 9.76 5.18
CA LEU A 106 -12.79 10.25 4.77
C LEU A 106 -13.68 10.59 5.95
N LYS A 107 -13.12 10.55 7.17
CA LYS A 107 -13.81 10.91 8.39
C LYS A 107 -14.44 12.31 8.25
N ASP A 108 -15.67 12.46 8.74
CA ASP A 108 -16.48 13.68 8.66
C ASP A 108 -16.99 14.01 7.24
N ILE A 109 -16.69 13.17 6.23
CA ILE A 109 -17.23 13.28 4.87
C ILE A 109 -18.10 12.07 4.56
N LEU A 110 -17.57 10.86 4.80
CA LEU A 110 -18.25 9.60 4.55
C LEU A 110 -18.18 8.68 5.77
N SER A 111 -19.26 8.01 6.05
CA SER A 111 -19.39 6.93 7.04
C SER A 111 -19.99 5.67 6.40
N ASP A 112 -20.01 4.57 7.13
CA ASP A 112 -20.55 3.27 6.71
C ASP A 112 -20.03 2.85 5.32
N ILE A 113 -18.71 3.00 5.12
CA ILE A 113 -18.06 2.66 3.85
C ILE A 113 -17.95 1.15 3.76
N GLU A 114 -18.55 0.58 2.72
CA GLU A 114 -18.61 -0.85 2.44
C GLU A 114 -18.14 -1.16 1.03
N GLY A 115 -17.70 -2.40 0.83
CA GLY A 115 -17.27 -2.94 -0.45
C GLY A 115 -15.78 -3.27 -0.48
N ASP A 116 -15.41 -3.92 -1.55
CA ASP A 116 -14.04 -4.31 -1.84
C ASP A 116 -13.55 -3.60 -3.10
N VAL A 117 -12.27 -3.33 -3.15
CA VAL A 117 -11.65 -2.63 -4.26
C VAL A 117 -10.40 -3.35 -4.73
N ASP A 118 -10.29 -3.50 -6.03
CA ASP A 118 -9.05 -3.87 -6.71
C ASP A 118 -8.27 -2.61 -7.05
N VAL A 119 -6.99 -2.60 -6.70
CA VAL A 119 -6.13 -1.42 -6.88
C VAL A 119 -4.87 -1.82 -7.64
N ILE A 120 -4.57 -1.06 -8.68
CA ILE A 120 -3.27 -1.03 -9.33
C ILE A 120 -2.78 0.41 -9.24
N ALA A 121 -1.68 0.64 -8.54
CA ALA A 121 -1.13 1.97 -8.37
C ALA A 121 0.39 1.94 -8.49
N GLN A 122 0.96 3.00 -9.05
CA GLN A 122 2.40 3.22 -9.06
C GLN A 122 2.72 4.66 -8.68
N VAL A 123 3.77 4.81 -7.90
CA VAL A 123 4.36 6.10 -7.57
C VAL A 123 5.80 6.11 -8.04
N ARG A 124 6.20 7.18 -8.68
CA ARG A 124 7.60 7.45 -9.04
C ARG A 124 7.94 8.89 -8.67
N GLY A 125 9.15 9.11 -8.26
CA GLY A 125 9.51 10.48 -7.89
C GLY A 125 10.99 10.70 -7.63
N GLN A 126 11.28 11.96 -7.34
CA GLN A 126 12.60 12.42 -6.94
C GLN A 126 12.45 13.51 -5.86
N GLY A 127 13.08 13.31 -4.71
CA GLY A 127 12.96 14.23 -3.57
C GLY A 127 11.51 14.33 -3.10
N ARG A 128 10.96 15.54 -3.16
CA ARG A 128 9.55 15.80 -2.77
C ARG A 128 8.57 15.72 -3.94
N ASN A 129 9.06 15.57 -5.16
CA ASN A 129 8.23 15.50 -6.35
C ASN A 129 7.81 14.05 -6.58
N ALA A 130 6.54 13.76 -6.45
CA ALA A 130 5.96 12.45 -6.69
C ALA A 130 4.89 12.53 -7.79
N VAL A 131 4.90 11.54 -8.67
CA VAL A 131 3.84 11.31 -9.65
C VAL A 131 3.17 9.99 -9.31
N LEU A 132 1.88 10.06 -9.02
CA LEU A 132 1.02 8.92 -8.76
C LEU A 132 0.18 8.65 -10.01
N SER A 133 0.10 7.39 -10.41
CA SER A 133 -0.75 6.91 -11.50
C SER A 133 -1.33 5.55 -11.11
N GLY A 134 -2.51 5.21 -11.62
CA GLY A 134 -3.13 3.94 -11.30
C GLY A 134 -4.60 3.87 -11.65
N ALA A 135 -5.24 2.81 -11.20
CA ALA A 135 -6.67 2.63 -11.26
C ALA A 135 -7.15 1.86 -10.03
N ALA A 136 -8.37 2.15 -9.62
CA ALA A 136 -9.09 1.39 -8.62
C ALA A 136 -10.46 1.03 -9.18
N ARG A 137 -10.86 -0.22 -9.01
CA ARG A 137 -12.16 -0.74 -9.44
C ARG A 137 -12.84 -1.37 -8.23
N ALA A 138 -14.07 -0.99 -8.01
CA ALA A 138 -14.86 -1.52 -6.92
C ALA A 138 -16.20 -2.03 -7.42
N ASP A 139 -16.60 -3.20 -6.96
CA ASP A 139 -17.89 -3.80 -7.22
C ASP A 139 -18.73 -3.73 -5.96
N SER A 140 -20.00 -3.31 -6.10
CA SER A 140 -20.97 -3.26 -4.99
C SER A 140 -20.50 -2.43 -3.80
N THR A 141 -20.25 -1.15 -4.02
CA THR A 141 -19.82 -0.21 -2.99
C THR A 141 -20.98 0.54 -2.36
N GLY A 142 -20.81 0.93 -1.11
CA GLY A 142 -21.77 1.77 -0.39
C GLY A 142 -21.07 2.71 0.57
N ALA A 143 -21.62 3.91 0.73
CA ALA A 143 -21.19 4.86 1.73
C ALA A 143 -22.34 5.82 2.11
N THR A 144 -22.30 6.34 3.31
CA THR A 144 -23.22 7.38 3.78
C THR A 144 -22.49 8.72 3.74
N VAL A 145 -23.07 9.71 3.03
CA VAL A 145 -22.55 11.09 3.07
C VAL A 145 -22.99 11.74 4.37
N ASP A 146 -22.04 12.10 5.24
CA ASP A 146 -22.30 12.55 6.59
C ASP A 146 -23.10 13.86 6.68
N TYR A 147 -22.90 14.74 5.72
CA TYR A 147 -23.60 16.02 5.66
C TYR A 147 -25.10 15.85 5.36
N THR A 148 -25.45 15.00 4.39
CA THR A 148 -26.82 14.78 3.96
C THR A 148 -27.52 13.63 4.69
N LYS A 149 -26.75 12.78 5.37
CA LYS A 149 -27.19 11.50 5.94
C LYS A 149 -27.82 10.57 4.90
N VAL A 150 -27.48 10.75 3.63
CA VAL A 150 -27.97 9.92 2.53
C VAL A 150 -26.94 8.82 2.25
N ARG A 151 -27.44 7.58 2.16
CA ARG A 151 -26.64 6.44 1.73
C ARG A 151 -26.69 6.35 0.21
N TYR A 152 -25.51 6.25 -0.37
CA TYR A 152 -25.32 5.98 -1.78
C TYR A 152 -24.75 4.58 -1.96
N THR A 153 -25.22 3.90 -2.99
CA THR A 153 -24.69 2.58 -3.40
C THR A 153 -24.39 2.63 -4.88
N ALA A 154 -23.24 2.11 -5.26
CA ALA A 154 -22.85 1.95 -6.66
C ALA A 154 -22.60 0.45 -6.93
N PRO A 155 -23.27 -0.15 -7.91
CA PRO A 155 -23.01 -1.53 -8.29
C PRO A 155 -21.60 -1.69 -8.88
N TYR A 156 -21.05 -0.62 -9.41
CA TYR A 156 -19.72 -0.55 -9.99
C TYR A 156 -19.18 0.88 -9.84
N ALA A 157 -17.90 1.01 -9.55
CA ALA A 157 -17.22 2.29 -9.53
C ALA A 157 -15.78 2.12 -10.03
N GLU A 158 -15.34 3.01 -10.90
CA GLU A 158 -13.95 3.04 -11.36
C GLU A 158 -13.34 4.42 -11.11
N LEU A 159 -12.11 4.40 -10.57
CA LEU A 159 -11.29 5.58 -10.35
C LEU A 159 -9.98 5.41 -11.11
N ALA A 160 -9.70 6.30 -12.03
CA ALA A 160 -8.38 6.42 -12.66
C ALA A 160 -7.56 7.50 -11.95
N ILE A 161 -6.26 7.28 -11.85
CA ILE A 161 -5.29 8.25 -11.33
C ILE A 161 -4.26 8.51 -12.42
N GLU A 162 -4.27 9.70 -12.98
CA GLU A 162 -3.38 10.09 -14.06
C GLU A 162 -2.54 11.30 -13.65
N ASN A 163 -1.23 11.08 -13.40
CA ASN A 163 -0.31 12.16 -13.01
C ASN A 163 -0.83 13.03 -11.86
N ASN A 164 -1.23 12.41 -10.75
CA ASN A 164 -1.81 13.04 -9.56
C ASN A 164 -3.23 13.60 -9.73
N HIS A 165 -3.90 13.36 -10.85
CA HIS A 165 -5.31 13.74 -11.05
C HIS A 165 -6.19 12.50 -10.86
N PHE A 166 -7.26 12.67 -10.09
CA PHE A 166 -8.26 11.63 -9.85
C PHE A 166 -9.43 11.83 -10.79
N ILE A 167 -9.76 10.80 -11.55
CA ILE A 167 -10.82 10.82 -12.57
C ILE A 167 -11.79 9.69 -12.23
N ALA A 168 -13.00 10.05 -11.80
CA ALA A 168 -14.07 9.07 -11.62
C ALA A 168 -14.65 8.70 -12.98
N ARG A 169 -14.83 7.41 -13.22
CA ARG A 169 -15.46 6.84 -14.42
C ARG A 169 -16.56 5.89 -13.99
N ASP A 170 -17.67 5.90 -14.68
CA ASP A 170 -18.78 4.96 -14.50
C ASP A 170 -19.20 4.80 -13.02
N VAL A 171 -19.76 5.85 -12.46
CA VAL A 171 -20.28 5.88 -11.06
C VAL A 171 -21.80 5.92 -11.07
#